data_ccf954a48ee0a1eddd8ba3fb6c14d308
#
_entry.id   ccf954a48ee0a1eddd8ba3fb6c14d308
#
_cell.length_a   1.000
_cell.length_b   1.000
_cell.length_c   1.000
_cell.angle_alpha   90.00
_cell.angle_beta   90.00
_cell.angle_gamma   90.00
#
_symmetry.space_group_name_H-M   'P 1'
#
loop_
_entity.id
_entity.type
_entity.pdbx_description
1 polymer ?
#
loop_
_entity_poly.entity_id
_entity_poly.type
_entity_poly.pdbx_seq_one_letter_code
_entity_poly.pdbx_strand_id
1 'polypeptide(L)'
;MKRKIVAGILVTAMVLSLTACGSSESTESSTASKNTESSTTEEAESSTDEFNPDTEEDAMTIEEVREKLGDVTVSKDLTLGAVEKSISNEYWRTLQSGYEEAAEYINEQTGANLTVEVDATTDESDETGQQTMVENMINQGVNALMLSPISDSNLTASVENAQDASIPVYNVNDGVISSADYYAGPNAYQNGQLAAEWISNKLGDEGDVAIVIGMAKAFAARERTQGFKDWIEDNNSGLNIVAEQNADWDRQKAKDLAATWIQQNPNLKAIFCNNDDMALGVVEAVKEAEADILVVGVDGIGEAYDSIREGGLSATIDSFPYYTARVATECALRVLAGQDMPRVVATPQALIDSENVDKDAAEIIGWTDATYVAE
;
A
#
# COMPACT_ATOMS: atom_id res chain seq x y z
N MET A 1 49.52 -33.39 22.62
CA MET A 1 49.52 -33.44 24.08
C MET A 1 48.07 -33.43 24.55
N LYS A 2 47.80 -34.46 25.33
CA LYS A 2 46.49 -34.71 25.97
C LYS A 2 46.24 -33.73 27.09
N ARG A 3 44.97 -33.30 27.31
CA ARG A 3 44.34 -33.33 28.64
C ARG A 3 42.83 -33.08 28.50
N LYS A 4 42.10 -34.12 28.91
CA LYS A 4 40.69 -34.17 29.28
C LYS A 4 40.54 -33.59 30.72
N ILE A 5 39.34 -33.23 31.12
CA ILE A 5 38.70 -33.44 32.45
C ILE A 5 37.42 -32.60 32.41
N VAL A 6 36.23 -33.16 32.43
CA VAL A 6 35.32 -33.87 33.35
C VAL A 6 34.29 -32.93 34.01
N ALA A 7 33.09 -33.23 33.68
CA ALA A 7 31.75 -33.23 34.28
C ALA A 7 31.50 -32.62 35.68
N GLY A 8 30.33 -32.04 35.81
CA GLY A 8 29.67 -31.73 37.09
C GLY A 8 28.17 -31.49 36.89
N ILE A 9 27.41 -32.57 37.07
CA ILE A 9 25.95 -32.59 37.20
C ILE A 9 25.62 -32.16 38.63
N LEU A 10 24.65 -31.27 38.81
CA LEU A 10 23.92 -31.16 40.09
C LEU A 10 22.43 -30.99 39.82
N VAL A 11 21.71 -32.06 40.08
CA VAL A 11 20.25 -32.15 40.21
C VAL A 11 19.91 -31.77 41.63
N THR A 12 18.94 -30.90 41.84
CA THR A 12 18.25 -30.81 43.14
C THR A 12 16.77 -30.59 42.89
N ALA A 13 16.03 -31.64 43.19
CA ALA A 13 14.57 -31.63 43.36
C ALA A 13 14.26 -31.44 44.85
N MET A 14 13.17 -30.76 45.17
CA MET A 14 12.34 -30.95 46.37
C MET A 14 11.20 -29.95 46.32
N VAL A 15 10.01 -30.35 46.29
CA VAL A 15 9.03 -31.12 47.07
C VAL A 15 7.87 -30.21 47.53
N LEU A 16 6.72 -30.72 47.22
CA LEU A 16 5.34 -30.30 47.56
C LEU A 16 5.11 -29.92 49.04
N SER A 17 4.14 -29.04 49.25
CA SER A 17 3.22 -29.20 50.39
C SER A 17 1.81 -28.71 50.05
N LEU A 18 0.90 -29.65 50.02
CA LEU A 18 -0.55 -29.53 50.14
C LEU A 18 -0.91 -29.25 51.61
N THR A 19 -1.88 -28.38 51.84
CA THR A 19 -2.80 -28.57 52.98
C THR A 19 -4.20 -28.13 52.58
N ALA A 20 -5.11 -29.03 52.87
CA ALA A 20 -6.53 -29.01 52.61
C ALA A 20 -7.32 -28.65 53.88
N CYS A 21 -8.64 -28.57 53.72
CA CYS A 21 -9.75 -28.58 54.71
C CYS A 21 -10.19 -27.20 55.21
N GLY A 22 -11.50 -26.92 55.26
CA GLY A 22 -12.65 -27.77 55.40
C GLY A 22 -13.98 -27.04 55.18
N SER A 23 -14.93 -27.86 54.99
CA SER A 23 -16.36 -27.84 54.73
C SER A 23 -17.24 -27.14 55.77
N SER A 24 -18.43 -26.69 55.34
CA SER A 24 -19.79 -27.13 55.81
C SER A 24 -20.87 -26.35 55.08
N GLU A 25 -21.67 -27.03 54.35
CA GLU A 25 -23.13 -27.36 54.38
C GLU A 25 -24.02 -26.37 55.14
N SER A 26 -25.09 -25.91 54.51
CA SER A 26 -26.44 -26.48 54.45
C SER A 26 -27.45 -25.55 53.74
N THR A 27 -28.12 -26.13 52.82
CA THR A 27 -29.58 -26.39 52.61
C THR A 27 -30.58 -25.25 52.52
N GLU A 28 -31.26 -25.39 51.42
CA GLU A 28 -32.69 -25.39 51.06
C GLU A 28 -33.39 -24.08 50.69
N SER A 29 -33.79 -24.11 49.44
CA SER A 29 -35.17 -24.22 48.90
C SER A 29 -36.00 -22.95 48.85
N SER A 30 -36.39 -22.49 47.72
CA SER A 30 -37.69 -22.62 47.03
C SER A 30 -37.95 -21.53 46.02
N THR A 31 -38.25 -22.00 44.83
CA THR A 31 -39.31 -21.61 43.88
C THR A 31 -39.61 -20.15 43.57
N ALA A 32 -39.55 -19.93 42.32
CA ALA A 32 -40.55 -19.40 41.37
C ALA A 32 -40.36 -18.02 40.77
N SER A 33 -40.24 -18.10 39.51
CA SER A 33 -40.98 -17.37 38.48
C SER A 33 -40.51 -16.03 37.92
N LYS A 34 -40.08 -16.14 36.67
CA LYS A 34 -40.27 -15.23 35.55
C LYS A 34 -40.14 -13.71 35.76
N ASN A 35 -39.11 -13.14 35.18
CA ASN A 35 -39.34 -12.22 34.10
C ASN A 35 -38.08 -12.13 33.23
N THR A 36 -38.25 -12.49 31.98
CA THR A 36 -37.30 -12.28 30.89
C THR A 36 -37.42 -10.81 30.52
N GLU A 37 -36.48 -9.99 30.90
CA GLU A 37 -36.19 -8.75 30.20
C GLU A 37 -34.86 -8.96 29.44
N SER A 38 -35.04 -9.20 28.14
CA SER A 38 -34.02 -9.13 27.14
C SER A 38 -33.62 -7.67 27.04
N SER A 39 -32.54 -7.29 27.70
CA SER A 39 -31.83 -6.08 27.33
C SER A 39 -30.96 -6.43 26.11
N THR A 40 -31.51 -6.20 24.95
CA THR A 40 -30.76 -5.97 23.73
C THR A 40 -29.91 -4.73 23.98
N THR A 41 -28.65 -4.94 24.32
CA THR A 41 -27.63 -3.93 24.14
C THR A 41 -27.48 -3.80 22.61
N GLU A 42 -28.11 -2.80 22.03
CA GLU A 42 -27.69 -2.27 20.75
C GLU A 42 -26.24 -1.79 20.97
N GLU A 43 -25.29 -2.58 20.49
CA GLU A 43 -23.98 -2.06 20.16
C GLU A 43 -24.28 -1.00 19.10
N ALA A 44 -24.19 0.26 19.47
CA ALA A 44 -24.10 1.35 18.55
C ALA A 44 -22.83 1.09 17.73
N GLU A 45 -22.99 0.60 16.51
CA GLU A 45 -21.98 0.72 15.48
C GLU A 45 -21.72 2.24 15.35
N SER A 46 -20.66 2.68 15.99
CA SER A 46 -20.03 3.94 15.68
C SER A 46 -19.36 3.73 14.32
N SER A 47 -20.10 3.89 13.24
CA SER A 47 -19.53 4.19 11.95
C SER A 47 -18.97 5.61 12.04
N THR A 48 -17.78 5.76 12.60
CA THR A 48 -16.92 6.84 12.16
C THR A 48 -16.55 6.45 10.72
N ASP A 49 -17.10 7.15 9.74
CA ASP A 49 -16.65 7.03 8.35
C ASP A 49 -15.16 7.36 8.36
N GLU A 50 -14.34 6.30 8.38
CA GLU A 50 -12.89 6.43 8.31
C GLU A 50 -12.59 6.92 6.89
N PHE A 51 -11.77 7.97 6.77
CA PHE A 51 -11.44 8.54 5.47
C PHE A 51 -10.85 7.46 4.55
N ASN A 52 -11.49 7.26 3.41
CA ASN A 52 -11.05 6.33 2.37
C ASN A 52 -10.92 7.09 1.03
N PRO A 53 -9.69 7.34 0.54
CA PRO A 53 -9.46 8.09 -0.69
C PRO A 53 -10.03 7.41 -1.94
N ASP A 54 -10.22 6.08 -1.91
CA ASP A 54 -10.72 5.31 -3.05
C ASP A 54 -12.23 5.50 -3.27
N THR A 55 -12.95 6.02 -2.25
CA THR A 55 -14.40 6.25 -2.29
C THR A 55 -14.79 7.70 -2.08
N GLU A 56 -13.82 8.64 -2.04
CA GLU A 56 -14.08 10.06 -1.86
C GLU A 56 -14.88 10.63 -3.06
N GLU A 57 -16.07 11.17 -2.81
CA GLU A 57 -16.97 11.65 -3.86
C GLU A 57 -16.42 12.87 -4.63
N ASP A 58 -15.61 13.71 -3.95
CA ASP A 58 -15.02 14.93 -4.51
C ASP A 58 -13.58 14.70 -5.05
N ALA A 59 -13.16 13.44 -5.19
CA ALA A 59 -11.86 13.10 -5.78
C ALA A 59 -11.79 13.59 -7.23
N MET A 60 -10.65 14.14 -7.61
CA MET A 60 -10.39 14.63 -8.98
C MET A 60 -9.14 13.97 -9.54
N THR A 61 -9.11 13.76 -10.84
CA THR A 61 -7.86 13.44 -11.54
C THR A 61 -7.00 14.69 -11.64
N ILE A 62 -5.70 14.51 -11.90
CA ILE A 62 -4.80 15.68 -12.07
C ILE A 62 -5.18 16.53 -13.29
N GLU A 63 -5.72 15.92 -14.34
CA GLU A 63 -6.21 16.62 -15.53
C GLU A 63 -7.40 17.53 -15.20
N GLU A 64 -8.35 17.04 -14.40
CA GLU A 64 -9.49 17.83 -13.93
C GLU A 64 -9.05 18.99 -13.03
N VAL A 65 -8.05 18.75 -12.17
CA VAL A 65 -7.43 19.81 -11.34
C VAL A 65 -6.80 20.88 -12.22
N ARG A 66 -6.04 20.49 -13.23
CA ARG A 66 -5.40 21.43 -14.18
C ARG A 66 -6.42 22.21 -14.98
N GLU A 67 -7.47 21.57 -15.45
CA GLU A 67 -8.57 22.22 -16.17
C GLU A 67 -9.30 23.26 -15.29
N LYS A 68 -9.54 22.92 -14.01
CA LYS A 68 -10.26 23.75 -13.05
C LYS A 68 -9.41 24.93 -12.55
N LEU A 69 -8.12 24.71 -12.25
CA LEU A 69 -7.28 25.65 -11.52
C LEU A 69 -6.24 26.37 -12.40
N GLY A 70 -5.99 25.89 -13.64
CA GLY A 70 -5.04 26.50 -14.57
C GLY A 70 -3.58 26.36 -14.13
N ASP A 71 -2.78 27.41 -14.41
CA ASP A 71 -1.34 27.44 -14.18
C ASP A 71 -0.96 27.38 -12.70
N VAL A 72 0.23 26.83 -12.42
CA VAL A 72 0.80 26.72 -11.07
C VAL A 72 1.79 27.85 -10.84
N THR A 73 1.51 28.72 -9.88
CA THR A 73 2.46 29.77 -9.48
C THR A 73 3.51 29.19 -8.54
N VAL A 74 4.79 29.41 -8.85
CA VAL A 74 5.90 28.86 -8.08
C VAL A 74 6.72 29.98 -7.46
N SER A 75 6.78 30.02 -6.14
CA SER A 75 7.63 30.97 -5.41
C SER A 75 9.11 30.65 -5.60
N LYS A 76 9.97 31.66 -5.45
CA LYS A 76 11.37 31.58 -5.89
C LYS A 76 12.20 30.54 -5.17
N ASP A 77 12.05 30.42 -3.86
CA ASP A 77 12.85 29.53 -3.02
C ASP A 77 11.90 28.65 -2.21
N LEU A 78 11.81 27.36 -2.56
CA LEU A 78 10.94 26.38 -1.89
C LEU A 78 11.70 25.08 -1.61
N THR A 79 11.46 24.50 -0.44
CA THR A 79 11.90 23.17 -0.10
C THR A 79 10.69 22.31 0.26
N LEU A 80 10.44 21.24 -0.49
CA LEU A 80 9.46 20.23 -0.17
C LEU A 80 10.17 19.04 0.48
N GLY A 81 9.53 18.41 1.46
CA GLY A 81 10.02 17.17 2.06
C GLY A 81 9.21 15.98 1.59
N ALA A 82 9.86 14.90 1.17
CA ALA A 82 9.21 13.65 0.86
C ALA A 82 9.79 12.52 1.73
N VAL A 83 8.92 11.73 2.37
CA VAL A 83 9.37 10.58 3.16
C VAL A 83 8.66 9.33 2.68
N GLU A 84 9.44 8.40 2.13
CA GLU A 84 8.98 7.16 1.52
C GLU A 84 9.18 5.97 2.45
N LYS A 85 8.62 4.80 2.09
CA LYS A 85 8.70 3.61 2.93
C LYS A 85 10.08 2.97 2.94
N SER A 86 10.69 2.77 1.77
CA SER A 86 11.95 2.02 1.70
C SER A 86 12.70 2.22 0.38
N ILE A 87 14.02 2.35 0.47
CA ILE A 87 14.90 2.34 -0.71
C ILE A 87 15.16 0.94 -1.26
N SER A 88 14.78 -0.13 -0.56
CA SER A 88 15.01 -1.51 -1.01
C SER A 88 14.08 -1.92 -2.16
N ASN A 89 12.87 -1.36 -2.22
CA ASN A 89 11.90 -1.64 -3.26
C ASN A 89 12.05 -0.67 -4.45
N GLU A 90 11.96 -1.19 -5.68
CA GLU A 90 12.10 -0.40 -6.91
C GLU A 90 11.01 0.65 -7.05
N TYR A 91 9.78 0.37 -6.61
CA TYR A 91 8.67 1.31 -6.64
C TYR A 91 9.05 2.65 -6.01
N TRP A 92 9.59 2.65 -4.79
CA TRP A 92 9.97 3.86 -4.06
C TRP A 92 11.13 4.60 -4.72
N ARG A 93 12.14 3.88 -5.24
CA ARG A 93 13.22 4.51 -6.01
C ARG A 93 12.73 5.21 -7.28
N THR A 94 11.71 4.65 -7.92
CA THR A 94 11.08 5.27 -9.11
C THR A 94 10.26 6.49 -8.71
N LEU A 95 9.55 6.44 -7.58
CA LEU A 95 8.86 7.58 -7.00
C LEU A 95 9.85 8.72 -6.70
N GLN A 96 10.98 8.42 -6.03
CA GLN A 96 12.06 9.37 -5.78
C GLN A 96 12.56 10.05 -7.08
N SER A 97 12.83 9.27 -8.12
CA SER A 97 13.25 9.84 -9.42
C SER A 97 12.21 10.83 -9.96
N GLY A 98 10.93 10.54 -9.79
CA GLY A 98 9.84 11.43 -10.19
C GLY A 98 9.84 12.77 -9.44
N TYR A 99 10.16 12.77 -8.14
CA TYR A 99 10.32 14.00 -7.35
C TYR A 99 11.51 14.82 -7.80
N GLU A 100 12.66 14.18 -8.01
CA GLU A 100 13.89 14.84 -8.46
C GLU A 100 13.69 15.51 -9.83
N GLU A 101 13.17 14.77 -10.81
CA GLU A 101 12.93 15.29 -12.15
C GLU A 101 11.80 16.33 -12.19
N ALA A 102 10.77 16.22 -11.32
CA ALA A 102 9.76 17.27 -11.19
C ALA A 102 10.37 18.61 -10.76
N ALA A 103 11.27 18.58 -9.76
CA ALA A 103 11.96 19.80 -9.29
C ALA A 103 12.83 20.40 -10.40
N GLU A 104 13.61 19.58 -11.11
CA GLU A 104 14.44 20.03 -12.22
C GLU A 104 13.59 20.68 -13.33
N TYR A 105 12.53 20.01 -13.78
CA TYR A 105 11.63 20.51 -14.80
C TYR A 105 10.99 21.85 -14.41
N ILE A 106 10.49 21.97 -13.17
CA ILE A 106 9.85 23.18 -12.67
C ILE A 106 10.85 24.33 -12.58
N ASN A 107 12.06 24.07 -12.12
CA ASN A 107 13.14 25.06 -12.05
C ASN A 107 13.53 25.59 -13.44
N GLU A 108 13.59 24.71 -14.44
CA GLU A 108 13.84 25.11 -15.83
C GLU A 108 12.74 25.98 -16.42
N GLN A 109 11.47 25.71 -16.10
CA GLN A 109 10.34 26.47 -16.61
C GLN A 109 10.21 27.85 -15.96
N THR A 110 10.54 27.97 -14.67
CA THR A 110 10.22 29.16 -13.85
C THR A 110 11.45 29.99 -13.47
N GLY A 111 12.64 29.38 -13.45
CA GLY A 111 13.83 29.97 -12.86
C GLY A 111 13.77 30.03 -11.31
N ALA A 112 12.87 29.27 -10.69
CA ALA A 112 12.81 29.09 -9.24
C ALA A 112 14.00 28.25 -8.75
N ASN A 113 14.11 28.14 -7.43
CA ASN A 113 15.04 27.26 -6.72
C ASN A 113 14.21 26.31 -5.84
N LEU A 114 13.46 25.43 -6.50
CA LEU A 114 12.71 24.37 -5.85
C LEU A 114 13.64 23.20 -5.55
N THR A 115 13.61 22.71 -4.31
CA THR A 115 14.26 21.46 -3.91
C THR A 115 13.21 20.51 -3.36
N VAL A 116 13.29 19.24 -3.73
CA VAL A 116 12.56 18.16 -3.05
C VAL A 116 13.59 17.32 -2.31
N GLU A 117 13.54 17.36 -0.97
CA GLU A 117 14.37 16.51 -0.12
C GLU A 117 13.64 15.18 0.08
N VAL A 118 14.26 14.07 -0.33
CA VAL A 118 13.65 12.74 -0.24
C VAL A 118 14.44 11.89 0.75
N ASP A 119 13.75 11.40 1.77
CA ASP A 119 14.26 10.40 2.71
C ASP A 119 13.42 9.13 2.63
N ALA A 120 14.04 7.98 2.85
CA ALA A 120 13.37 6.70 2.92
C ALA A 120 14.06 5.77 3.92
N THR A 121 13.29 4.89 4.57
CA THR A 121 13.87 3.85 5.42
C THR A 121 14.57 2.78 4.59
N THR A 122 15.30 1.89 5.22
CA THR A 122 15.91 0.73 4.54
C THR A 122 15.00 -0.50 4.51
N ASP A 123 13.93 -0.48 5.30
CA ASP A 123 13.01 -1.59 5.49
C ASP A 123 11.57 -1.07 5.70
N GLU A 124 10.60 -1.66 5.00
CA GLU A 124 9.17 -1.27 5.07
C GLU A 124 8.50 -1.56 6.43
N SER A 125 9.26 -1.99 7.44
CA SER A 125 8.78 -2.17 8.81
C SER A 125 9.35 -1.16 9.81
N ASP A 126 10.28 -0.27 9.40
CA ASP A 126 10.92 0.73 10.27
C ASP A 126 10.06 1.98 10.48
N GLU A 127 8.94 1.82 11.16
CA GLU A 127 8.01 2.92 11.48
C GLU A 127 8.68 4.03 12.31
N THR A 128 9.60 3.68 13.21
CA THR A 128 10.29 4.66 14.07
C THR A 128 11.32 5.47 13.27
N GLY A 129 12.05 4.83 12.35
CA GLY A 129 12.95 5.52 11.43
C GLY A 129 12.19 6.52 10.58
N GLN A 130 11.05 6.11 10.02
CA GLN A 130 10.21 6.98 9.21
C GLN A 130 9.68 8.20 10.00
N GLN A 131 9.18 8.00 11.23
CA GLN A 131 8.79 9.09 12.11
C GLN A 131 9.92 10.09 12.35
N THR A 132 11.13 9.58 12.61
CA THR A 132 12.32 10.42 12.85
C THR A 132 12.67 11.28 11.61
N MET A 133 12.54 10.73 10.42
CA MET A 133 12.78 11.46 9.17
C MET A 133 11.78 12.61 9.00
N VAL A 134 10.49 12.35 9.22
CA VAL A 134 9.44 13.39 9.15
C VAL A 134 9.70 14.51 10.17
N GLU A 135 10.00 14.15 11.42
CA GLU A 135 10.32 15.15 12.46
C GLU A 135 11.56 15.99 12.10
N ASN A 136 12.56 15.40 11.45
CA ASN A 136 13.72 16.13 10.97
C ASN A 136 13.35 17.17 9.90
N MET A 137 12.51 16.81 8.93
CA MET A 137 12.03 17.71 7.88
C MET A 137 11.19 18.84 8.45
N ILE A 138 10.31 18.56 9.43
CA ILE A 138 9.56 19.59 10.16
C ILE A 138 10.51 20.58 10.83
N ASN A 139 11.54 20.07 11.52
CA ASN A 139 12.53 20.93 12.21
C ASN A 139 13.41 21.74 11.25
N GLN A 140 13.64 21.25 10.03
CA GLN A 140 14.34 21.96 8.96
C GLN A 140 13.48 23.09 8.37
N GLY A 141 12.15 23.01 8.55
CA GLY A 141 11.21 24.03 8.09
C GLY A 141 10.90 23.92 6.60
N VAL A 142 10.69 22.68 6.10
CA VAL A 142 10.20 22.46 4.73
C VAL A 142 8.85 23.15 4.51
N ASN A 143 8.56 23.53 3.28
CA ASN A 143 7.33 24.27 2.95
C ASN A 143 6.09 23.39 2.85
N ALA A 144 6.24 22.12 2.48
CA ALA A 144 5.20 21.11 2.49
C ALA A 144 5.82 19.73 2.67
N LEU A 145 5.01 18.76 3.12
CA LEU A 145 5.40 17.35 3.27
C LEU A 145 4.59 16.46 2.35
N MET A 146 5.27 15.47 1.76
CA MET A 146 4.72 14.39 0.94
C MET A 146 5.10 13.05 1.58
N LEU A 147 4.14 12.35 2.18
CA LEU A 147 4.40 11.22 3.07
C LEU A 147 3.77 9.94 2.54
N SER A 148 4.59 8.90 2.35
CA SER A 148 4.13 7.54 2.05
C SER A 148 4.27 6.66 3.30
N PRO A 149 3.22 6.53 4.15
CA PRO A 149 3.34 5.91 5.46
C PRO A 149 3.50 4.38 5.37
N ILE A 150 4.23 3.80 6.32
CA ILE A 150 4.39 2.34 6.46
C ILE A 150 3.08 1.68 6.93
N SER A 151 2.31 2.38 7.76
CA SER A 151 0.98 1.96 8.22
C SER A 151 0.05 3.16 8.35
N ASP A 152 -1.25 2.92 8.42
CA ASP A 152 -2.26 3.98 8.48
C ASP A 152 -2.17 4.85 9.76
N SER A 153 -1.35 4.48 10.72
CA SER A 153 -1.24 5.17 12.03
C SER A 153 0.17 5.61 12.42
N ASN A 154 1.22 5.11 11.76
CA ASN A 154 2.58 5.37 12.24
C ASN A 154 3.01 6.84 12.17
N LEU A 155 2.43 7.64 11.26
CA LEU A 155 2.76 9.05 11.09
C LEU A 155 1.70 10.02 11.63
N THR A 156 0.64 9.55 12.29
CA THR A 156 -0.46 10.42 12.77
C THR A 156 0.06 11.57 13.63
N ALA A 157 0.90 11.29 14.63
CA ALA A 157 1.45 12.33 15.50
C ALA A 157 2.40 13.28 14.76
N SER A 158 3.17 12.78 13.78
CA SER A 158 4.06 13.62 12.97
C SER A 158 3.27 14.55 12.05
N VAL A 159 2.13 14.09 11.53
CA VAL A 159 1.21 14.94 10.75
C VAL A 159 0.63 16.06 11.62
N GLU A 160 0.18 15.75 12.84
CA GLU A 160 -0.29 16.76 13.79
C GLU A 160 0.80 17.81 14.08
N ASN A 161 2.05 17.38 14.29
CA ASN A 161 3.19 18.29 14.50
C ASN A 161 3.46 19.19 13.29
N ALA A 162 3.35 18.64 12.06
CA ALA A 162 3.51 19.43 10.83
C ALA A 162 2.40 20.49 10.69
N GLN A 163 1.14 20.11 10.96
CA GLN A 163 -0.01 21.02 10.93
C GLN A 163 0.11 22.12 11.97
N ASP A 164 0.56 21.82 13.20
CA ASP A 164 0.85 22.80 14.24
C ASP A 164 1.95 23.80 13.80
N ALA A 165 2.91 23.33 12.98
CA ALA A 165 3.92 24.18 12.35
C ALA A 165 3.42 24.90 11.08
N SER A 166 2.16 24.73 10.70
CA SER A 166 1.56 25.26 9.46
C SER A 166 2.22 24.74 8.18
N ILE A 167 2.72 23.51 8.19
CA ILE A 167 3.27 22.79 7.04
C ILE A 167 2.17 21.89 6.49
N PRO A 168 1.65 22.11 5.26
CA PRO A 168 0.64 21.26 4.66
C PRO A 168 1.20 19.88 4.37
N VAL A 169 0.37 18.85 4.56
CA VAL A 169 0.76 17.45 4.41
C VAL A 169 -0.06 16.78 3.32
N TYR A 170 0.63 16.26 2.30
CA TYR A 170 0.11 15.29 1.35
C TYR A 170 0.47 13.88 1.81
N ASN A 171 -0.52 13.03 1.98
CA ASN A 171 -0.32 11.59 1.99
C ASN A 171 -0.18 11.12 0.54
N VAL A 172 0.90 10.45 0.22
CA VAL A 172 1.20 9.96 -1.12
C VAL A 172 1.20 8.44 -1.13
N ASN A 173 0.21 7.86 -1.81
CA ASN A 173 0.07 6.42 -2.02
C ASN A 173 0.13 5.53 -0.77
N ASP A 174 -0.25 4.27 -0.91
CA ASP A 174 -0.11 3.04 -0.14
C ASP A 174 -0.83 3.01 1.22
N GLY A 175 -0.37 3.66 2.26
CA GLY A 175 -1.09 3.80 3.53
C GLY A 175 -1.95 5.07 3.54
N VAL A 176 -2.94 5.13 4.41
CA VAL A 176 -3.81 6.31 4.53
C VAL A 176 -3.68 6.92 5.92
N ILE A 177 -3.18 8.14 5.96
CA ILE A 177 -3.16 8.95 7.18
C ILE A 177 -4.41 9.81 7.19
N SER A 178 -5.44 9.39 7.93
CA SER A 178 -6.75 10.07 7.94
C SER A 178 -6.69 11.53 8.38
N SER A 179 -5.66 11.92 9.15
CA SER A 179 -5.41 13.30 9.60
C SER A 179 -4.62 14.14 8.59
N ALA A 180 -4.07 13.58 7.51
CA ALA A 180 -3.40 14.37 6.48
C ALA A 180 -4.38 15.32 5.79
N ASP A 181 -3.87 16.49 5.38
CA ASP A 181 -4.70 17.53 4.75
C ASP A 181 -5.20 17.06 3.38
N TYR A 182 -4.33 16.33 2.63
CA TYR A 182 -4.59 15.91 1.27
C TYR A 182 -4.07 14.49 1.01
N TYR A 183 -4.57 13.88 -0.06
CA TYR A 183 -4.10 12.60 -0.58
C TYR A 183 -3.81 12.72 -2.08
N ALA A 184 -2.70 12.11 -2.54
CA ALA A 184 -2.39 11.92 -3.95
C ALA A 184 -1.91 10.49 -4.17
N GLY A 185 -2.64 9.71 -4.94
CA GLY A 185 -2.29 8.29 -5.17
C GLY A 185 -3.23 7.60 -6.14
N PRO A 186 -2.87 6.39 -6.60
CA PRO A 186 -3.76 5.56 -7.40
C PRO A 186 -4.93 5.07 -6.55
N ASN A 187 -6.02 4.66 -7.21
CA ASN A 187 -7.14 3.99 -6.55
C ASN A 187 -6.79 2.52 -6.32
N ALA A 188 -6.47 2.15 -5.08
CA ALA A 188 -6.03 0.80 -4.74
C ALA A 188 -7.14 -0.24 -4.92
N TYR A 189 -8.37 0.10 -4.60
CA TYR A 189 -9.52 -0.78 -4.82
C TYR A 189 -9.70 -1.10 -6.31
N GLN A 190 -9.62 -0.09 -7.17
CA GLN A 190 -9.70 -0.27 -8.63
C GLN A 190 -8.54 -1.12 -9.18
N ASN A 191 -7.32 -1.05 -8.60
CA ASN A 191 -6.22 -1.94 -9.01
C ASN A 191 -6.61 -3.41 -8.85
N GLY A 192 -7.27 -3.78 -7.75
CA GLY A 192 -7.80 -5.12 -7.55
C GLY A 192 -8.85 -5.51 -8.57
N GLN A 193 -9.78 -4.60 -8.87
CA GLN A 193 -10.82 -4.82 -9.88
C GLN A 193 -10.22 -5.06 -11.27
N LEU A 194 -9.26 -4.25 -11.70
CA LEU A 194 -8.57 -4.40 -12.99
C LEU A 194 -7.86 -5.76 -13.12
N ALA A 195 -7.23 -6.23 -12.02
CA ALA A 195 -6.59 -7.55 -11.99
C ALA A 195 -7.62 -8.68 -12.15
N ALA A 196 -8.75 -8.61 -11.43
CA ALA A 196 -9.83 -9.59 -11.52
C ALA A 196 -10.46 -9.63 -12.91
N GLU A 197 -10.76 -8.47 -13.47
CA GLU A 197 -11.32 -8.33 -14.81
C GLU A 197 -10.39 -8.94 -15.87
N TRP A 198 -9.10 -8.62 -15.82
CA TRP A 198 -8.13 -9.14 -16.79
C TRP A 198 -8.00 -10.66 -16.68
N ILE A 199 -7.90 -11.22 -15.46
CA ILE A 199 -7.82 -12.67 -15.24
C ILE A 199 -9.09 -13.35 -15.76
N SER A 200 -10.27 -12.82 -15.43
CA SER A 200 -11.56 -13.35 -15.90
C SER A 200 -11.61 -13.40 -17.44
N ASN A 201 -11.24 -12.29 -18.08
CA ASN A 201 -11.22 -12.21 -19.54
C ASN A 201 -10.24 -13.23 -20.17
N LYS A 202 -9.05 -13.43 -19.60
CA LYS A 202 -8.06 -14.40 -20.11
C LYS A 202 -8.47 -15.86 -19.87
N LEU A 203 -9.17 -16.17 -18.79
CA LEU A 203 -9.63 -17.51 -18.46
C LEU A 203 -11.01 -17.86 -19.04
N GLY A 204 -11.72 -16.90 -19.63
CA GLY A 204 -13.09 -17.08 -20.12
C GLY A 204 -14.11 -17.19 -19.00
N ASP A 205 -13.89 -16.41 -17.94
CA ASP A 205 -14.77 -16.25 -16.79
C ASP A 205 -14.96 -17.49 -15.91
N GLU A 206 -13.98 -18.42 -15.89
CA GLU A 206 -14.04 -19.63 -15.05
C GLU A 206 -12.62 -20.08 -14.66
N GLY A 207 -12.37 -20.40 -13.39
CA GLY A 207 -11.12 -21.00 -12.95
C GLY A 207 -10.82 -20.79 -11.47
N ASP A 208 -9.96 -21.68 -10.93
CA ASP A 208 -9.42 -21.52 -9.58
C ASP A 208 -8.32 -20.47 -9.57
N VAL A 209 -8.42 -19.51 -8.66
CA VAL A 209 -7.46 -18.41 -8.49
C VAL A 209 -6.98 -18.30 -7.05
N ALA A 210 -5.82 -17.70 -6.83
CA ALA A 210 -5.30 -17.44 -5.49
C ALA A 210 -4.84 -15.97 -5.35
N ILE A 211 -4.75 -15.47 -4.10
CA ILE A 211 -4.35 -14.09 -3.81
C ILE A 211 -3.15 -14.10 -2.85
N VAL A 212 -2.04 -13.50 -3.27
CA VAL A 212 -0.89 -13.19 -2.41
C VAL A 212 -1.05 -11.76 -1.91
N ILE A 213 -1.29 -11.62 -0.61
CA ILE A 213 -1.63 -10.36 0.04
C ILE A 213 -0.37 -9.69 0.59
N GLY A 214 -0.28 -8.36 0.52
CA GLY A 214 0.77 -7.57 1.14
C GLY A 214 0.69 -7.55 2.66
N MET A 215 1.22 -6.51 3.30
CA MET A 215 1.10 -6.33 4.75
C MET A 215 -0.34 -6.01 5.13
N ALA A 216 -0.92 -6.76 6.08
CA ALA A 216 -2.32 -6.59 6.51
C ALA A 216 -2.64 -5.19 7.07
N LYS A 217 -1.62 -4.48 7.62
CA LYS A 217 -1.73 -3.12 8.14
C LYS A 217 -1.68 -2.03 7.07
N ALA A 218 -1.34 -2.37 5.82
CA ALA A 218 -1.27 -1.43 4.72
C ALA A 218 -2.64 -1.30 4.03
N PHE A 219 -3.11 -0.07 3.84
CA PHE A 219 -4.36 0.25 3.17
C PHE A 219 -4.40 -0.39 1.77
N ALA A 220 -3.37 -0.18 0.94
CA ALA A 220 -3.32 -0.71 -0.42
C ALA A 220 -3.45 -2.25 -0.46
N ALA A 221 -2.88 -3.00 0.50
CA ALA A 221 -3.03 -4.45 0.53
C ALA A 221 -4.48 -4.89 0.77
N ARG A 222 -5.20 -4.17 1.64
CA ARG A 222 -6.61 -4.45 1.94
C ARG A 222 -7.50 -4.10 0.76
N GLU A 223 -7.35 -2.88 0.22
CA GLU A 223 -8.20 -2.40 -0.87
C GLU A 223 -7.98 -3.17 -2.18
N ARG A 224 -6.72 -3.44 -2.57
CA ARG A 224 -6.40 -4.28 -3.74
C ARG A 224 -7.04 -5.67 -3.62
N THR A 225 -6.97 -6.29 -2.42
CA THR A 225 -7.60 -7.59 -2.16
C THR A 225 -9.12 -7.51 -2.20
N GLN A 226 -9.69 -6.48 -1.58
CA GLN A 226 -11.14 -6.29 -1.53
C GLN A 226 -11.71 -6.01 -2.93
N GLY A 227 -11.08 -5.10 -3.69
CA GLY A 227 -11.50 -4.79 -5.06
C GLY A 227 -11.48 -6.02 -5.98
N PHE A 228 -10.49 -6.90 -5.83
CA PHE A 228 -10.43 -8.16 -6.56
C PHE A 228 -11.62 -9.09 -6.22
N LYS A 229 -11.93 -9.21 -4.94
CA LYS A 229 -13.04 -10.06 -4.46
C LYS A 229 -14.40 -9.51 -4.87
N ASP A 230 -14.61 -8.22 -4.67
CA ASP A 230 -15.89 -7.56 -4.97
C ASP A 230 -16.15 -7.57 -6.47
N TRP A 231 -15.12 -7.41 -7.31
CA TRP A 231 -15.30 -7.52 -8.76
C TRP A 231 -15.83 -8.90 -9.16
N ILE A 232 -15.31 -9.99 -8.55
CA ILE A 232 -15.81 -11.35 -8.78
C ILE A 232 -17.26 -11.49 -8.37
N GLU A 233 -17.65 -10.96 -7.21
CA GLU A 233 -19.01 -11.04 -6.68
C GLU A 233 -19.98 -10.20 -7.51
N ASP A 234 -19.66 -8.93 -7.77
CA ASP A 234 -20.51 -7.98 -8.48
C ASP A 234 -20.79 -8.41 -9.93
N ASN A 235 -19.81 -9.03 -10.57
CA ASN A 235 -19.95 -9.53 -11.94
C ASN A 235 -20.46 -10.97 -12.01
N ASN A 236 -20.73 -11.62 -10.87
CA ASN A 236 -21.10 -13.04 -10.79
C ASN A 236 -20.11 -13.92 -11.57
N SER A 237 -18.83 -13.61 -11.49
CA SER A 237 -17.77 -14.32 -12.20
C SER A 237 -17.63 -15.76 -11.72
N GLY A 238 -17.27 -16.67 -12.62
CA GLY A 238 -16.96 -18.05 -12.30
C GLY A 238 -15.55 -18.28 -11.73
N LEU A 239 -14.81 -17.23 -11.42
CA LEU A 239 -13.53 -17.34 -10.73
C LEU A 239 -13.75 -17.78 -9.28
N ASN A 240 -12.99 -18.82 -8.85
CA ASN A 240 -13.12 -19.41 -7.51
C ASN A 240 -11.81 -19.17 -6.73
N ILE A 241 -11.85 -18.36 -5.67
CA ILE A 241 -10.67 -18.10 -4.83
C ILE A 241 -10.43 -19.32 -3.93
N VAL A 242 -9.38 -20.10 -4.24
CA VAL A 242 -9.05 -21.35 -3.51
C VAL A 242 -8.00 -21.15 -2.41
N ALA A 243 -7.26 -20.04 -2.43
CA ALA A 243 -6.26 -19.71 -1.42
C ALA A 243 -6.03 -18.21 -1.35
N GLU A 244 -5.80 -17.70 -0.14
CA GLU A 244 -5.34 -16.34 0.10
C GLU A 244 -4.45 -16.29 1.35
N GLN A 245 -3.33 -15.56 1.28
CA GLN A 245 -2.44 -15.40 2.42
C GLN A 245 -1.50 -14.20 2.27
N ASN A 246 -1.15 -13.59 3.42
CA ASN A 246 -0.17 -12.52 3.47
C ASN A 246 1.25 -13.04 3.22
N ALA A 247 1.99 -12.33 2.35
CA ALA A 247 3.42 -12.48 2.15
C ALA A 247 4.20 -11.22 2.56
N ASP A 248 3.53 -10.19 3.12
CA ASP A 248 4.13 -9.00 3.73
C ASP A 248 5.09 -8.23 2.79
N TRP A 249 4.75 -8.13 1.50
CA TRP A 249 5.56 -7.54 0.42
C TRP A 249 6.88 -8.29 0.12
N ASP A 250 7.07 -9.49 0.67
CA ASP A 250 8.30 -10.27 0.58
C ASP A 250 8.24 -11.27 -0.59
N ARG A 251 9.17 -11.11 -1.54
CA ARG A 251 9.31 -11.94 -2.75
C ARG A 251 9.48 -13.43 -2.41
N GLN A 252 10.33 -13.76 -1.41
CA GLN A 252 10.61 -15.14 -1.06
C GLN A 252 9.41 -15.82 -0.38
N LYS A 253 8.72 -15.11 0.51
CA LYS A 253 7.49 -15.62 1.12
C LYS A 253 6.43 -15.91 0.06
N ALA A 254 6.26 -15.00 -0.91
CA ALA A 254 5.32 -15.17 -2.01
C ALA A 254 5.66 -16.40 -2.87
N LYS A 255 6.94 -16.59 -3.18
CA LYS A 255 7.44 -17.81 -3.88
C LYS A 255 7.09 -19.08 -3.12
N ASP A 256 7.35 -19.13 -1.80
CA ASP A 256 7.12 -20.30 -0.96
C ASP A 256 5.61 -20.63 -0.86
N LEU A 257 4.75 -19.61 -0.77
CA LEU A 257 3.28 -19.75 -0.81
C LEU A 257 2.83 -20.34 -2.14
N ALA A 258 3.27 -19.75 -3.26
CA ALA A 258 2.91 -20.21 -4.60
C ALA A 258 3.34 -21.68 -4.83
N ALA A 259 4.57 -22.03 -4.47
CA ALA A 259 5.06 -23.41 -4.58
C ALA A 259 4.18 -24.40 -3.79
N THR A 260 3.69 -23.99 -2.63
CA THR A 260 2.75 -24.80 -1.81
C THR A 260 1.38 -24.93 -2.49
N TRP A 261 0.82 -23.80 -2.97
CA TRP A 261 -0.51 -23.78 -3.56
C TRP A 261 -0.60 -24.53 -4.89
N ILE A 262 0.45 -24.46 -5.73
CA ILE A 262 0.54 -25.21 -6.98
C ILE A 262 0.45 -26.71 -6.71
N GLN A 263 1.09 -27.22 -5.65
CA GLN A 263 1.01 -28.62 -5.26
C GLN A 263 -0.36 -29.02 -4.69
N GLN A 264 -0.99 -28.12 -3.93
CA GLN A 264 -2.26 -28.42 -3.26
C GLN A 264 -3.48 -28.25 -4.19
N ASN A 265 -3.38 -27.37 -5.18
CA ASN A 265 -4.48 -26.99 -6.07
C ASN A 265 -4.09 -27.26 -7.55
N PRO A 266 -4.18 -28.50 -8.04
CA PRO A 266 -3.75 -28.85 -9.38
C PRO A 266 -4.57 -28.18 -10.51
N ASN A 267 -5.69 -27.55 -10.17
CA ASN A 267 -6.53 -26.79 -11.11
C ASN A 267 -6.30 -25.28 -11.04
N LEU A 268 -5.35 -24.80 -10.22
CA LEU A 268 -5.03 -23.39 -10.10
C LEU A 268 -4.67 -22.78 -11.46
N LYS A 269 -5.31 -21.69 -11.84
CA LYS A 269 -5.18 -21.04 -13.16
C LYS A 269 -4.56 -19.67 -13.10
N ALA A 270 -4.73 -18.94 -12.00
CA ALA A 270 -4.12 -17.63 -11.85
C ALA A 270 -3.77 -17.34 -10.39
N ILE A 271 -2.75 -16.48 -10.19
CA ILE A 271 -2.38 -15.93 -8.89
C ILE A 271 -2.30 -14.41 -9.04
N PHE A 272 -3.13 -13.71 -8.28
CA PHE A 272 -3.05 -12.26 -8.11
C PHE A 272 -2.14 -11.95 -6.93
N CYS A 273 -1.19 -11.04 -7.11
CA CYS A 273 -0.30 -10.55 -6.08
C CYS A 273 -0.53 -9.05 -5.87
N ASN A 274 -0.63 -8.63 -4.61
CA ASN A 274 -0.87 -7.22 -4.32
C ASN A 274 0.27 -6.29 -4.76
N ASN A 275 1.48 -6.82 -5.06
CA ASN A 275 2.53 -6.05 -5.72
C ASN A 275 3.41 -6.90 -6.63
N ASP A 276 4.23 -6.23 -7.45
CA ASP A 276 5.09 -6.87 -8.43
C ASP A 276 6.26 -7.64 -7.82
N ASP A 277 6.81 -7.17 -6.71
CA ASP A 277 7.92 -7.87 -6.05
C ASP A 277 7.50 -9.27 -5.60
N MET A 278 6.32 -9.40 -4.99
CA MET A 278 5.72 -10.70 -4.67
C MET A 278 5.37 -11.49 -5.93
N ALA A 279 4.82 -10.83 -6.97
CA ALA A 279 4.45 -11.48 -8.22
C ALA A 279 5.66 -12.10 -8.92
N LEU A 280 6.81 -11.45 -8.92
CA LEU A 280 8.06 -11.99 -9.45
C LEU A 280 8.52 -13.24 -8.69
N GLY A 281 8.34 -13.28 -7.37
CA GLY A 281 8.55 -14.49 -6.58
C GLY A 281 7.62 -15.65 -6.99
N VAL A 282 6.34 -15.34 -7.22
CA VAL A 282 5.35 -16.32 -7.72
C VAL A 282 5.72 -16.82 -9.11
N VAL A 283 6.18 -15.94 -10.02
CA VAL A 283 6.67 -16.33 -11.36
C VAL A 283 7.81 -17.34 -11.27
N GLU A 284 8.74 -17.19 -10.33
CA GLU A 284 9.80 -18.15 -10.10
C GLU A 284 9.23 -19.53 -9.70
N ALA A 285 8.26 -19.58 -8.77
CA ALA A 285 7.63 -20.83 -8.34
C ALA A 285 6.85 -21.51 -9.48
N VAL A 286 6.14 -20.74 -10.31
CA VAL A 286 5.41 -21.23 -11.49
C VAL A 286 6.38 -21.84 -12.51
N LYS A 287 7.51 -21.16 -12.79
CA LYS A 287 8.56 -21.65 -13.68
C LYS A 287 9.21 -22.95 -13.15
N GLU A 288 9.53 -23.02 -11.86
CA GLU A 288 10.13 -24.22 -11.23
C GLU A 288 9.17 -25.43 -11.25
N ALA A 289 7.87 -25.17 -11.15
CA ALA A 289 6.84 -26.21 -11.22
C ALA A 289 6.44 -26.59 -12.65
N GLU A 290 6.96 -25.92 -13.68
CA GLU A 290 6.53 -26.03 -15.08
C GLU A 290 5.00 -25.93 -15.23
N ALA A 291 4.36 -25.07 -14.42
CA ALA A 291 2.91 -24.91 -14.36
C ALA A 291 2.41 -23.85 -15.35
N ASP A 292 1.20 -24.04 -15.88
CA ASP A 292 0.51 -23.09 -16.76
C ASP A 292 -0.46 -22.25 -15.92
N ILE A 293 0.08 -21.22 -15.25
CA ILE A 293 -0.64 -20.34 -14.30
C ILE A 293 -0.35 -18.89 -14.66
N LEU A 294 -1.40 -18.07 -14.81
CA LEU A 294 -1.28 -16.64 -15.00
C LEU A 294 -0.85 -15.98 -13.69
N VAL A 295 0.08 -15.05 -13.76
CA VAL A 295 0.52 -14.26 -12.59
C VAL A 295 0.29 -12.79 -12.90
N VAL A 296 -0.40 -12.09 -11.99
CA VAL A 296 -0.70 -10.66 -12.12
C VAL A 296 -0.19 -9.94 -10.89
N GLY A 297 0.54 -8.83 -11.10
CA GLY A 297 1.04 -7.94 -10.06
C GLY A 297 0.37 -6.58 -10.05
N VAL A 298 0.89 -5.71 -9.23
CA VAL A 298 0.57 -4.27 -9.16
C VAL A 298 1.87 -3.54 -8.88
N ASP A 299 2.06 -2.38 -9.37
CA ASP A 299 3.07 -1.33 -9.16
C ASP A 299 3.65 -0.81 -10.48
N GLY A 300 3.95 -1.69 -11.46
CA GLY A 300 4.58 -1.32 -12.71
C GLY A 300 6.09 -1.12 -12.61
N ILE A 301 6.79 -1.91 -11.79
CA ILE A 301 8.26 -1.81 -11.68
C ILE A 301 8.96 -2.32 -12.95
N GLY A 302 10.17 -1.81 -13.25
CA GLY A 302 10.91 -2.19 -14.45
C GLY A 302 11.18 -3.68 -14.58
N GLU A 303 11.46 -4.38 -13.46
CA GLU A 303 11.66 -5.84 -13.45
C GLU A 303 10.36 -6.58 -13.83
N ALA A 304 9.18 -6.04 -13.48
CA ALA A 304 7.89 -6.61 -13.92
C ALA A 304 7.68 -6.45 -15.43
N TYR A 305 8.01 -5.29 -15.97
CA TYR A 305 7.98 -5.05 -17.42
C TYR A 305 8.90 -6.02 -18.18
N ASP A 306 10.13 -6.22 -17.70
CA ASP A 306 11.05 -7.19 -18.30
C ASP A 306 10.52 -8.63 -18.20
N SER A 307 9.92 -8.98 -17.06
CA SER A 307 9.30 -10.30 -16.88
C SER A 307 8.10 -10.53 -17.83
N ILE A 308 7.28 -9.48 -18.09
CA ILE A 308 6.18 -9.55 -19.08
C ILE A 308 6.75 -9.78 -20.48
N ARG A 309 7.78 -9.04 -20.89
CA ARG A 309 8.45 -9.22 -22.20
C ARG A 309 9.01 -10.62 -22.38
N GLU A 310 9.52 -11.23 -21.31
CA GLU A 310 10.07 -12.59 -21.31
C GLU A 310 9.01 -13.69 -21.19
N GLY A 311 7.73 -13.32 -20.98
CA GLY A 311 6.62 -14.27 -20.81
C GLY A 311 6.60 -14.95 -19.44
N GLY A 312 7.14 -14.28 -18.41
CA GLY A 312 7.07 -14.72 -17.02
C GLY A 312 5.83 -14.17 -16.31
N LEU A 313 5.83 -12.88 -15.97
CA LEU A 313 4.65 -12.19 -15.45
C LEU A 313 3.64 -12.02 -16.59
N SER A 314 2.36 -12.24 -16.30
CA SER A 314 1.31 -12.16 -17.32
C SER A 314 0.79 -10.75 -17.52
N ALA A 315 0.68 -9.99 -16.43
CA ALA A 315 0.30 -8.57 -16.42
C ALA A 315 0.67 -7.91 -15.09
N THR A 316 0.73 -6.59 -15.09
CA THR A 316 0.74 -5.76 -13.89
C THR A 316 -0.23 -4.60 -14.03
N ILE A 317 -0.75 -4.11 -12.92
CA ILE A 317 -1.45 -2.82 -12.90
C ILE A 317 -0.40 -1.77 -12.50
N ASP A 318 0.09 -1.01 -13.48
CA ASP A 318 1.04 0.05 -13.23
C ASP A 318 0.34 1.23 -12.54
N SER A 319 0.84 1.60 -11.40
CA SER A 319 0.44 2.79 -10.61
C SER A 319 1.31 4.00 -10.94
N PHE A 320 2.17 3.90 -11.93
CA PHE A 320 3.05 4.95 -12.46
C PHE A 320 3.75 5.79 -11.36
N PRO A 321 4.61 5.18 -10.51
CA PRO A 321 5.22 5.88 -9.38
C PRO A 321 5.96 7.15 -9.78
N TYR A 322 6.65 7.17 -10.92
CA TYR A 322 7.29 8.35 -11.46
C TYR A 322 6.30 9.52 -11.64
N TYR A 323 5.14 9.25 -12.24
CA TYR A 323 4.10 10.27 -12.46
C TYR A 323 3.34 10.60 -11.18
N THR A 324 3.17 9.65 -10.27
CA THR A 324 2.59 9.89 -8.94
C THR A 324 3.40 10.93 -8.16
N ALA A 325 4.74 10.86 -8.20
CA ALA A 325 5.60 11.87 -7.58
C ALA A 325 5.45 13.26 -8.23
N ARG A 326 5.35 13.31 -9.57
CA ARG A 326 5.13 14.57 -10.30
C ARG A 326 3.78 15.20 -9.93
N VAL A 327 2.72 14.39 -9.83
CA VAL A 327 1.39 14.83 -9.37
C VAL A 327 1.46 15.36 -7.93
N ALA A 328 2.08 14.63 -7.02
CA ALA A 328 2.19 15.05 -5.62
C ALA A 328 2.97 16.36 -5.48
N THR A 329 4.08 16.52 -6.23
CA THR A 329 4.85 17.77 -6.28
C THR A 329 4.00 18.93 -6.82
N GLU A 330 3.27 18.73 -7.92
CA GLU A 330 2.37 19.74 -8.47
C GLU A 330 1.29 20.15 -7.46
N CYS A 331 0.65 19.16 -6.82
CA CYS A 331 -0.39 19.39 -5.83
C CYS A 331 0.13 20.18 -4.62
N ALA A 332 1.33 19.84 -4.11
CA ALA A 332 1.96 20.58 -3.02
C ALA A 332 2.22 22.05 -3.41
N LEU A 333 2.72 22.31 -4.61
CA LEU A 333 2.94 23.67 -5.11
C LEU A 333 1.63 24.45 -5.28
N ARG A 334 0.55 23.82 -5.74
CA ARG A 334 -0.77 24.45 -5.85
C ARG A 334 -1.31 24.89 -4.49
N VAL A 335 -1.15 24.06 -3.45
CA VAL A 335 -1.51 24.42 -2.08
C VAL A 335 -0.68 25.61 -1.59
N LEU A 336 0.64 25.60 -1.81
CA LEU A 336 1.52 26.70 -1.43
C LEU A 336 1.21 28.00 -2.18
N ALA A 337 0.70 27.90 -3.42
CA ALA A 337 0.17 29.03 -4.18
C ALA A 337 -1.23 29.49 -3.73
N GLY A 338 -1.82 28.86 -2.72
CA GLY A 338 -3.15 29.20 -2.19
C GLY A 338 -4.32 28.79 -3.10
N GLN A 339 -4.12 27.83 -3.99
CA GLN A 339 -5.20 27.27 -4.81
C GLN A 339 -6.08 26.33 -3.98
N ASP A 340 -7.38 26.32 -4.25
CA ASP A 340 -8.38 25.48 -3.57
C ASP A 340 -8.36 24.06 -4.13
N MET A 341 -7.52 23.22 -3.54
CA MET A 341 -7.31 21.83 -3.96
C MET A 341 -8.38 20.89 -3.43
N PRO A 342 -8.81 19.88 -4.20
CA PRO A 342 -9.60 18.80 -3.65
C PRO A 342 -8.77 18.02 -2.61
N ARG A 343 -9.45 17.38 -1.67
CA ARG A 343 -8.78 16.55 -0.66
C ARG A 343 -8.05 15.37 -1.28
N VAL A 344 -8.62 14.78 -2.34
CA VAL A 344 -8.05 13.62 -3.04
C VAL A 344 -7.77 13.96 -4.50
N VAL A 345 -6.54 13.70 -4.93
CA VAL A 345 -6.15 13.73 -6.34
C VAL A 345 -5.74 12.33 -6.75
N ALA A 346 -6.54 11.72 -7.62
CA ALA A 346 -6.24 10.40 -8.19
C ALA A 346 -5.08 10.51 -9.19
N THR A 347 -4.07 9.66 -8.99
CA THR A 347 -2.95 9.55 -9.92
C THR A 347 -3.23 8.49 -10.99
N PRO A 348 -2.55 8.56 -12.17
CA PRO A 348 -2.77 7.60 -13.24
C PRO A 348 -2.51 6.16 -12.82
N GLN A 349 -3.28 5.24 -13.38
CA GLN A 349 -3.04 3.80 -13.29
C GLN A 349 -3.53 3.10 -14.56
N ALA A 350 -2.88 2.02 -14.96
CA ALA A 350 -3.29 1.24 -16.12
C ALA A 350 -2.83 -0.22 -16.04
N LEU A 351 -3.57 -1.10 -16.68
CA LEU A 351 -3.14 -2.49 -16.88
C LEU A 351 -2.10 -2.56 -18.00
N ILE A 352 -0.99 -3.25 -17.70
CA ILE A 352 0.12 -3.51 -18.60
C ILE A 352 0.23 -5.02 -18.81
N ASP A 353 0.19 -5.44 -20.08
CA ASP A 353 0.44 -6.83 -20.47
C ASP A 353 1.29 -6.88 -21.77
N SER A 354 1.42 -8.05 -22.37
CA SER A 354 2.22 -8.26 -23.58
C SER A 354 1.75 -7.42 -24.80
N GLU A 355 0.55 -6.82 -24.78
CA GLU A 355 0.01 -6.04 -25.88
C GLU A 355 0.45 -4.57 -25.82
N ASN A 356 0.84 -4.09 -24.62
CA ASN A 356 1.17 -2.68 -24.41
C ASN A 356 2.47 -2.41 -23.63
N VAL A 357 3.18 -3.44 -23.15
CA VAL A 357 4.41 -3.32 -22.34
C VAL A 357 5.54 -2.52 -23.01
N ASP A 358 5.53 -2.39 -24.34
CA ASP A 358 6.53 -1.64 -25.11
C ASP A 358 6.08 -0.21 -25.48
N LYS A 359 4.88 0.21 -25.05
CA LYS A 359 4.42 1.57 -25.24
C LYS A 359 5.03 2.52 -24.20
N ASP A 360 5.22 3.76 -24.60
CA ASP A 360 5.63 4.81 -23.68
C ASP A 360 4.56 5.05 -22.60
N ALA A 361 4.99 5.17 -21.35
CA ALA A 361 4.09 5.36 -20.22
C ALA A 361 3.26 6.65 -20.36
N ALA A 362 3.88 7.75 -20.82
CA ALA A 362 3.17 9.00 -21.07
C ALA A 362 2.09 8.85 -22.15
N GLU A 363 2.33 8.00 -23.17
CA GLU A 363 1.31 7.70 -24.19
C GLU A 363 0.14 6.89 -23.59
N ILE A 364 0.45 5.89 -22.75
CA ILE A 364 -0.57 5.04 -22.12
C ILE A 364 -1.53 5.87 -21.27
N ILE A 365 -0.99 6.78 -20.44
CA ILE A 365 -1.79 7.61 -19.52
C ILE A 365 -2.24 8.94 -20.13
N GLY A 366 -1.84 9.26 -21.34
CA GLY A 366 -2.16 10.54 -21.99
C GLY A 366 -1.54 11.74 -21.26
N TRP A 367 -0.34 11.57 -20.69
CA TRP A 367 0.30 12.58 -19.85
C TRP A 367 0.57 13.89 -20.59
N THR A 368 0.26 14.98 -19.91
CA THR A 368 0.69 16.33 -20.30
C THR A 368 1.21 17.04 -19.05
N ASP A 369 2.27 17.82 -19.19
CA ASP A 369 2.78 18.58 -18.06
C ASP A 369 1.91 19.79 -17.75
N ALA A 370 1.86 20.18 -16.45
CA ALA A 370 1.26 21.43 -16.05
C ALA A 370 2.09 22.63 -16.57
N THR A 371 1.44 23.77 -16.70
CA THR A 371 2.13 25.04 -16.93
C THR A 371 2.54 25.66 -15.58
N TYR A 372 3.83 25.88 -15.41
CA TYR A 372 4.39 26.52 -14.24
C TYR A 372 4.82 27.95 -14.55
N VAL A 373 4.48 28.88 -13.67
CA VAL A 373 4.81 30.31 -13.82
C VAL A 373 5.51 30.81 -12.57
N ALA A 374 6.52 31.65 -12.72
CA ALA A 374 7.18 32.29 -11.60
C ALA A 374 6.23 33.29 -10.90
N GLU A 375 6.34 33.39 -9.58
CA GLU A 375 5.62 34.39 -8.78
C GLU A 375 6.01 35.83 -9.11
#